data_fac9681bd1a856b49429a7f22ebf8ea0
#
_entry.id   fac9681bd1a856b49429a7f22ebf8ea0
#
_cell.length_a   1.000
_cell.length_b   1.000
_cell.length_c   1.000
_cell.angle_alpha   90.00
_cell.angle_beta   90.00
_cell.angle_gamma   90.00
#
_symmetry.space_group_name_H-M   'P 1'
#
loop_
_entity.id
_entity.type
_entity.pdbx_description
1 polymer ?
#
loop_
_entity_poly.entity_id
_entity_poly.type
_entity_poly.pdbx_seq_one_letter_code
_entity_poly.pdbx_strand_id
1 'polypeptide(L)'
;GCCLVIAERTRADVVKAFGELFTLLAGSAVARPYRKRSDGGFKKLRIVWEAGTSGDDVHEYVVPTWWRIIGTMNDADKASLKRLSLAFVRRFAFVPLEVPGAADYEAIIAEGSAELPDGELLRAVRDALIALFAADAGGLKSIGFPIGPAIPLAMLRHAAAQIALTGGGDAQVLVSEVLSLYLVPQLQGRPDLHTKILSLLQPHIGAGETDAFAHNLAVWTGFAQQ
;
A
#
# COMPACT_ATOMS: atom_id res chain seq x y z
N GLY A 1 17.30 12.82 13.74
CA GLY A 1 16.14 12.37 14.52
C GLY A 1 15.74 10.97 14.08
N CYS A 2 15.17 10.15 14.97
CA CYS A 2 14.63 8.86 14.63
C CYS A 2 13.10 8.94 14.73
N CYS A 3 12.40 8.30 13.78
CA CYS A 3 10.96 8.09 13.86
C CYS A 3 10.65 6.60 13.95
N LEU A 4 9.54 6.26 14.59
CA LEU A 4 8.99 4.91 14.55
C LEU A 4 8.04 4.83 13.36
N VAL A 5 8.39 4.02 12.36
CA VAL A 5 7.52 3.76 11.20
C VAL A 5 6.80 2.44 11.43
N ILE A 6 5.49 2.47 11.30
CA ILE A 6 4.61 1.33 11.48
C ILE A 6 3.88 1.11 10.17
N ALA A 7 4.36 0.15 9.37
CA ALA A 7 3.76 -0.19 8.08
C ALA A 7 2.69 -1.29 8.24
N GLU A 8 1.62 -1.20 7.46
CA GLU A 8 0.55 -2.21 7.28
C GLU A 8 -0.02 -2.82 8.57
N ARG A 9 -0.90 -2.10 9.25
CA ARG A 9 -1.46 -2.55 10.53
C ARG A 9 -2.92 -2.99 10.50
N THR A 10 -3.29 -3.71 9.50
CA THR A 10 -4.69 -4.11 9.31
C THR A 10 -5.08 -5.40 10.02
N ARG A 11 -4.11 -6.22 10.44
CA ARG A 11 -4.37 -7.56 11.02
C ARG A 11 -4.19 -7.67 12.53
N ALA A 12 -3.59 -6.69 13.20
CA ALA A 12 -3.40 -6.72 14.65
C ALA A 12 -4.39 -5.79 15.36
N ASP A 13 -4.87 -6.18 16.53
CA ASP A 13 -5.58 -5.29 17.44
C ASP A 13 -4.59 -4.20 17.91
N VAL A 14 -4.59 -3.08 17.20
CA VAL A 14 -3.68 -1.95 17.44
C VAL A 14 -3.77 -1.46 18.89
N VAL A 15 -4.97 -1.49 19.47
CA VAL A 15 -5.20 -1.06 20.85
C VAL A 15 -4.50 -2.01 21.83
N LYS A 16 -4.54 -3.31 21.60
CA LYS A 16 -3.86 -4.29 22.45
C LYS A 16 -2.34 -4.22 22.29
N ALA A 17 -1.86 -4.05 21.04
CA ALA A 17 -0.41 -4.00 20.77
C ALA A 17 0.25 -2.73 21.32
N PHE A 18 -0.49 -1.62 21.39
CA PHE A 18 0.04 -0.30 21.73
C PHE A 18 -0.68 0.39 22.89
N GLY A 19 -1.45 -0.34 23.71
CA GLY A 19 -2.21 0.23 24.81
C GLY A 19 -1.38 1.16 25.72
N GLU A 20 -0.16 0.73 26.07
CA GLU A 20 0.77 1.54 26.86
C GLU A 20 1.30 2.77 26.11
N LEU A 21 1.52 2.65 24.79
CA LEU A 21 1.91 3.77 23.96
C LEU A 21 0.84 4.86 23.94
N PHE A 22 -0.45 4.49 23.96
CA PHE A 22 -1.54 5.48 24.04
C PHE A 22 -1.54 6.25 25.36
N THR A 23 -1.19 5.59 26.44
CA THR A 23 -1.02 6.23 27.74
C THR A 23 0.11 7.26 27.69
N LEU A 24 1.23 6.89 27.05
CA LEU A 24 2.35 7.79 26.84
C LEU A 24 1.98 8.98 25.94
N LEU A 25 1.31 8.72 24.81
CA LEU A 25 0.83 9.77 23.89
C LEU A 25 -0.24 10.68 24.51
N ALA A 26 -0.87 10.24 25.59
CA ALA A 26 -1.77 11.07 26.39
C ALA A 26 -1.04 11.98 27.40
N GLY A 27 0.29 11.98 27.40
CA GLY A 27 1.10 12.77 28.31
C GLY A 27 1.39 12.08 29.65
N SER A 28 0.91 10.85 29.85
CA SER A 28 1.09 10.11 31.10
C SER A 28 2.32 9.21 31.02
N ALA A 29 3.03 9.07 32.14
CA ALA A 29 4.16 8.17 32.24
C ALA A 29 3.70 6.69 32.22
N VAL A 30 4.52 5.82 31.63
CA VAL A 30 4.25 4.39 31.50
C VAL A 30 5.27 3.56 32.28
N ALA A 31 4.81 2.78 33.23
CA ALA A 31 5.64 1.80 33.92
C ALA A 31 5.81 0.52 33.06
N ARG A 32 7.02 -0.02 32.98
CA ARG A 32 7.30 -1.26 32.26
C ARG A 32 7.46 -2.43 33.23
N PRO A 33 7.05 -3.64 32.86
CA PRO A 33 7.20 -4.83 33.73
C PRO A 33 8.65 -5.28 33.89
N TYR A 34 9.58 -4.65 33.16
CA TYR A 34 10.99 -4.99 33.16
C TYR A 34 11.76 -4.18 34.21
N ARG A 35 12.92 -4.69 34.61
CA ARG A 35 13.85 -4.02 35.51
C ARG A 35 15.21 -3.88 34.83
N LYS A 36 15.87 -2.75 35.05
CA LYS A 36 17.23 -2.49 34.60
C LYS A 36 18.21 -2.75 35.73
N ARG A 37 19.29 -3.49 35.45
CA ARG A 37 20.41 -3.64 36.39
C ARG A 37 21.15 -2.31 36.49
N SER A 38 21.43 -1.86 37.72
CA SER A 38 22.20 -0.67 38.06
C SER A 38 23.15 -1.02 39.19
N ASP A 39 24.14 -0.16 39.50
CA ASP A 39 25.17 -0.41 40.50
C ASP A 39 24.62 -0.62 41.93
N GLY A 40 23.40 -0.17 42.21
CA GLY A 40 22.69 -0.42 43.48
C GLY A 40 21.63 -1.47 43.44
N GLY A 41 21.58 -2.36 42.38
CA GLY A 41 20.56 -3.39 42.26
C GLY A 41 19.68 -3.25 41.02
N PHE A 42 18.40 -3.62 41.11
CA PHE A 42 17.46 -3.54 39.98
C PHE A 42 16.51 -2.37 40.15
N LYS A 43 16.50 -1.45 39.18
CA LYS A 43 15.55 -0.35 39.09
C LYS A 43 14.35 -0.70 38.21
N LYS A 44 13.16 -0.28 38.61
CA LYS A 44 11.94 -0.36 37.76
C LYS A 44 12.11 0.53 36.54
N LEU A 45 11.59 0.13 35.40
CA LEU A 45 11.62 0.96 34.17
C LEU A 45 10.36 1.78 34.02
N ARG A 46 10.53 3.05 33.65
CA ARG A 46 9.45 3.96 33.35
C ARG A 46 9.78 4.77 32.10
N ILE A 47 8.80 5.01 31.25
CA ILE A 47 8.91 5.90 30.09
C ILE A 47 8.17 7.18 30.42
N VAL A 48 8.81 8.32 30.25
CA VAL A 48 8.31 9.64 30.65
C VAL A 48 8.59 10.69 29.57
N TRP A 49 7.86 11.79 29.58
CA TRP A 49 8.15 12.94 28.73
C TRP A 49 9.18 13.88 29.37
N GLU A 50 9.17 13.97 30.70
CA GLU A 50 10.08 14.83 31.47
C GLU A 50 10.81 14.00 32.55
N ALA A 51 12.09 14.19 32.67
CA ALA A 51 12.92 13.51 33.67
C ALA A 51 12.65 13.99 35.09
N GLY A 52 12.97 13.16 36.06
CA GLY A 52 12.87 13.51 37.47
C GLY A 52 11.47 13.41 38.05
N THR A 53 10.55 12.72 37.37
CA THR A 53 9.18 12.50 37.85
C THR A 53 9.05 11.27 38.76
N SER A 54 10.13 10.50 38.95
CA SER A 54 10.15 9.25 39.72
C SER A 54 11.22 9.25 40.81
N GLY A 55 11.06 8.36 41.77
CA GLY A 55 12.06 8.18 42.84
C GLY A 55 13.32 7.42 42.42
N ASP A 56 14.31 7.30 43.27
CA ASP A 56 15.63 6.72 43.01
C ASP A 56 15.61 5.23 42.65
N ASP A 57 14.53 4.52 42.96
CA ASP A 57 14.30 3.10 42.62
C ASP A 57 13.82 2.87 41.19
N VAL A 58 13.62 3.95 40.43
CA VAL A 58 13.11 3.94 39.05
C VAL A 58 14.16 4.47 38.09
N HIS A 59 14.30 3.77 36.95
CA HIS A 59 15.08 4.25 35.81
C HIS A 59 14.13 4.80 34.76
N GLU A 60 14.25 6.08 34.45
CA GLU A 60 13.41 6.78 33.48
C GLU A 60 14.05 6.78 32.10
N TYR A 61 13.27 6.41 31.08
CA TYR A 61 13.57 6.69 29.68
C TYR A 61 12.75 7.89 29.24
N VAL A 62 13.44 9.00 28.99
CA VAL A 62 12.80 10.23 28.53
C VAL A 62 12.56 10.16 27.02
N VAL A 63 11.32 10.39 26.60
CA VAL A 63 10.97 10.46 25.18
C VAL A 63 11.45 11.82 24.64
N PRO A 64 12.32 11.82 23.61
CA PRO A 64 12.81 13.08 23.06
C PRO A 64 11.67 13.88 22.40
N THR A 65 11.71 15.20 22.50
CA THR A 65 10.71 16.11 21.93
C THR A 65 10.61 16.03 20.39
N TRP A 66 11.67 15.57 19.73
CA TRP A 66 11.72 15.36 18.29
C TRP A 66 11.19 13.99 17.84
N TRP A 67 10.90 13.08 18.77
CA TRP A 67 10.40 11.74 18.41
C TRP A 67 9.02 11.80 17.76
N ARG A 68 8.84 11.01 16.70
CA ARG A 68 7.60 10.97 15.93
C ARG A 68 7.25 9.52 15.61
N ILE A 69 5.94 9.29 15.47
CA ILE A 69 5.37 8.02 15.00
C ILE A 69 4.70 8.30 13.67
N ILE A 70 5.01 7.48 12.66
CA ILE A 70 4.39 7.51 11.35
C ILE A 70 3.76 6.13 11.13
N GLY A 71 2.47 6.10 10.85
CA GLY A 71 1.74 4.87 10.52
C GLY A 71 1.20 4.94 9.10
N THR A 72 1.23 3.83 8.37
CA THR A 72 0.55 3.69 7.09
C THR A 72 -0.62 2.72 7.20
N MET A 73 -1.70 3.00 6.48
CA MET A 73 -2.93 2.21 6.46
C MET A 73 -3.48 2.18 5.04
N ASN A 74 -3.99 1.03 4.62
CA ASN A 74 -4.68 0.92 3.34
C ASN A 74 -6.14 1.35 3.45
N ASP A 75 -6.66 1.99 2.41
CA ASP A 75 -8.06 2.46 2.36
C ASP A 75 -9.06 1.30 2.40
N ALA A 76 -8.73 0.15 1.81
CA ALA A 76 -9.52 -1.08 1.87
C ALA A 76 -9.80 -1.54 3.32
N ASP A 77 -8.96 -1.12 4.25
CA ASP A 77 -9.08 -1.43 5.67
C ASP A 77 -9.89 -0.39 6.47
N LYS A 78 -10.60 0.51 5.81
CA LYS A 78 -11.51 1.48 6.46
C LYS A 78 -12.52 0.82 7.39
N ALA A 79 -12.93 -0.42 7.12
CA ALA A 79 -13.75 -1.21 8.04
C ALA A 79 -13.02 -1.49 9.36
N SER A 80 -11.69 -1.63 9.33
CA SER A 80 -10.83 -1.76 10.51
C SER A 80 -10.66 -0.42 11.24
N LEU A 81 -10.69 0.71 10.53
CA LEU A 81 -10.70 2.05 11.12
C LEU A 81 -11.92 2.30 12.02
N LYS A 82 -13.07 1.73 11.69
CA LYS A 82 -14.28 1.78 12.55
C LYS A 82 -14.05 1.10 13.91
N ARG A 83 -13.03 0.27 14.04
CA ARG A 83 -12.62 -0.39 15.29
C ARG A 83 -11.56 0.42 16.06
N LEU A 84 -10.96 1.44 15.45
CA LEU A 84 -10.06 2.32 16.19
C LEU A 84 -10.88 3.16 17.17
N SER A 85 -10.44 3.15 18.42
CA SER A 85 -11.12 3.98 19.43
C SER A 85 -10.96 5.46 19.05
N LEU A 86 -11.99 6.27 19.36
CA LEU A 86 -11.91 7.73 19.20
C LEU A 86 -10.70 8.31 19.95
N ALA A 87 -10.31 7.67 21.04
CA ALA A 87 -9.12 8.03 21.80
C ALA A 87 -7.82 7.87 20.98
N PHE A 88 -7.75 6.86 20.12
CA PHE A 88 -6.64 6.70 19.17
C PHE A 88 -6.65 7.78 18.11
N VAL A 89 -7.78 7.94 17.42
CA VAL A 89 -7.92 8.88 16.30
C VAL A 89 -7.55 10.30 16.69
N ARG A 90 -7.88 10.74 17.90
CA ARG A 90 -7.58 12.09 18.40
C ARG A 90 -6.10 12.36 18.65
N ARG A 91 -5.23 11.36 18.63
CA ARG A 91 -3.78 11.48 18.89
C ARG A 91 -2.92 11.51 17.65
N PHE A 92 -3.52 11.35 16.48
CA PHE A 92 -2.83 11.32 15.19
C PHE A 92 -3.44 12.31 14.21
N ALA A 93 -2.59 12.92 13.41
CA ALA A 93 -3.02 13.60 12.18
C ALA A 93 -3.14 12.55 11.08
N PHE A 94 -4.29 12.52 10.40
CA PHE A 94 -4.52 11.63 9.27
C PHE A 94 -4.32 12.41 7.98
N VAL A 95 -3.39 11.94 7.16
CA VAL A 95 -3.08 12.52 5.85
C VAL A 95 -3.51 11.51 4.79
N PRO A 96 -4.57 11.76 4.02
CA PRO A 96 -4.94 10.90 2.91
C PRO A 96 -3.86 11.00 1.82
N LEU A 97 -3.39 9.86 1.33
CA LEU A 97 -2.54 9.77 0.16
C LEU A 97 -3.41 9.28 -0.99
N GLU A 98 -3.72 10.17 -1.90
CA GLU A 98 -4.44 9.84 -3.13
C GLU A 98 -3.50 9.30 -4.20
N VAL A 99 -4.07 8.62 -5.20
CA VAL A 99 -3.31 8.23 -6.38
C VAL A 99 -2.86 9.50 -7.10
N PRO A 100 -1.59 9.60 -7.52
CA PRO A 100 -1.04 10.78 -8.17
C PRO A 100 -1.85 11.23 -9.40
N GLY A 101 -1.78 12.52 -9.74
CA GLY A 101 -2.27 13.03 -11.03
C GLY A 101 -1.49 12.43 -12.20
N ALA A 102 -2.02 12.53 -13.41
CA ALA A 102 -1.47 11.86 -14.59
C ALA A 102 0.03 12.15 -14.81
N ALA A 103 0.44 13.41 -14.76
CA ALA A 103 1.85 13.80 -14.98
C ALA A 103 2.81 13.24 -13.91
N ASP A 104 2.41 13.30 -12.64
CA ASP A 104 3.22 12.76 -11.55
C ASP A 104 3.28 11.22 -11.63
N TYR A 105 2.16 10.60 -12.03
CA TYR A 105 2.08 9.16 -12.21
C TYR A 105 3.03 8.68 -13.29
N GLU A 106 3.03 9.34 -14.46
CA GLU A 106 3.94 9.08 -15.58
C GLU A 106 5.41 9.25 -15.15
N ALA A 107 5.73 10.31 -14.42
CA ALA A 107 7.08 10.54 -13.90
C ALA A 107 7.55 9.42 -12.96
N ILE A 108 6.67 8.96 -12.05
CA ILE A 108 6.96 7.84 -11.14
C ILE A 108 7.19 6.54 -11.94
N ILE A 109 6.37 6.26 -12.96
CA ILE A 109 6.56 5.08 -13.81
C ILE A 109 7.88 5.18 -14.59
N ALA A 110 8.20 6.34 -15.15
CA ALA A 110 9.46 6.56 -15.89
C ALA A 110 10.68 6.34 -14.97
N GLU A 111 10.71 6.95 -13.80
CA GLU A 111 11.79 6.78 -12.81
C GLU A 111 11.89 5.34 -12.31
N GLY A 112 10.77 4.73 -11.92
CA GLY A 112 10.73 3.37 -11.37
C GLY A 112 11.02 2.26 -12.39
N SER A 113 11.00 2.57 -13.70
CA SER A 113 11.36 1.67 -14.80
C SER A 113 12.67 2.01 -15.49
N ALA A 114 13.42 3.01 -14.99
CA ALA A 114 14.66 3.50 -15.64
C ALA A 114 15.78 2.44 -15.76
N GLU A 115 15.80 1.47 -14.83
CA GLU A 115 16.78 0.37 -14.83
C GLU A 115 16.38 -0.82 -15.71
N LEU A 116 15.14 -0.82 -16.23
CA LEU A 116 14.66 -1.90 -17.10
C LEU A 116 15.28 -1.77 -18.50
N PRO A 117 15.44 -2.91 -19.23
CA PRO A 117 15.95 -2.88 -20.60
C PRO A 117 15.13 -1.93 -21.49
N ASP A 118 15.79 -1.08 -22.26
CA ASP A 118 15.12 -0.23 -23.24
C ASP A 118 14.89 -1.01 -24.53
N GLY A 119 13.63 -1.23 -24.89
CA GLY A 119 13.20 -1.96 -26.08
C GLY A 119 11.83 -1.51 -26.54
N GLU A 120 11.58 -1.57 -27.85
CA GLU A 120 10.31 -1.14 -28.47
C GLU A 120 9.11 -1.86 -27.85
N LEU A 121 9.22 -3.16 -27.63
CA LEU A 121 8.17 -3.98 -27.05
C LEU A 121 7.82 -3.57 -25.62
N LEU A 122 8.83 -3.35 -24.77
CA LEU A 122 8.60 -2.92 -23.39
C LEU A 122 8.07 -1.49 -23.33
N ARG A 123 8.49 -0.62 -24.25
CA ARG A 123 7.92 0.74 -24.38
C ARG A 123 6.44 0.68 -24.73
N ALA A 124 6.04 -0.17 -25.69
CA ALA A 124 4.63 -0.35 -26.04
C ALA A 124 3.79 -0.83 -24.86
N VAL A 125 4.29 -1.79 -24.06
CA VAL A 125 3.63 -2.24 -22.83
C VAL A 125 3.53 -1.09 -21.82
N ARG A 126 4.58 -0.33 -21.61
CA ARG A 126 4.60 0.81 -20.69
C ARG A 126 3.56 1.87 -21.08
N ASP A 127 3.49 2.22 -22.36
CA ASP A 127 2.57 3.23 -22.86
C ASP A 127 1.10 2.78 -22.70
N ALA A 128 0.80 1.50 -22.93
CA ALA A 128 -0.51 0.93 -22.66
C ALA A 128 -0.87 0.98 -21.15
N LEU A 129 0.07 0.65 -20.28
CA LEU A 129 -0.16 0.74 -18.82
C LEU A 129 -0.33 2.19 -18.35
N ILE A 130 0.44 3.13 -18.88
CA ILE A 130 0.25 4.57 -18.57
C ILE A 130 -1.15 5.03 -19.00
N ALA A 131 -1.59 4.67 -20.21
CA ALA A 131 -2.92 5.03 -20.70
C ALA A 131 -4.05 4.47 -19.80
N LEU A 132 -3.86 3.28 -19.24
CA LEU A 132 -4.85 2.63 -18.37
C LEU A 132 -4.82 3.17 -16.93
N PHE A 133 -3.63 3.39 -16.36
CA PHE A 133 -3.46 3.65 -14.94
C PHE A 133 -3.29 5.13 -14.60
N ALA A 134 -2.59 5.90 -15.43
CA ALA A 134 -2.31 7.31 -15.17
C ALA A 134 -3.43 8.25 -15.65
N ALA A 135 -4.18 7.87 -16.69
CA ALA A 135 -5.18 8.74 -17.31
C ALA A 135 -6.31 9.11 -16.36
N ASP A 136 -6.60 10.41 -16.26
CA ASP A 136 -7.74 10.94 -15.51
C ASP A 136 -9.07 10.65 -16.22
N ALA A 137 -9.06 10.63 -17.55
CA ALA A 137 -10.21 10.28 -18.38
C ALA A 137 -9.88 9.08 -19.27
N GLY A 138 -10.78 8.11 -19.35
CA GLY A 138 -10.58 6.91 -20.16
C GLY A 138 -9.67 5.84 -19.53
N GLY A 139 -9.21 6.04 -18.30
CA GLY A 139 -8.45 5.05 -17.54
C GLY A 139 -9.23 4.49 -16.34
N LEU A 140 -8.58 3.65 -15.54
CA LEU A 140 -9.16 3.01 -14.34
C LEU A 140 -9.74 4.01 -13.34
N LYS A 141 -9.14 5.19 -13.22
CA LYS A 141 -9.62 6.27 -12.36
C LYS A 141 -11.00 6.77 -12.78
N SER A 142 -11.29 6.83 -14.08
CA SER A 142 -12.57 7.30 -14.61
C SER A 142 -13.76 6.40 -14.27
N ILE A 143 -13.51 5.13 -13.99
CA ILE A 143 -14.52 4.16 -13.58
C ILE A 143 -14.59 3.97 -12.06
N GLY A 144 -13.88 4.81 -11.30
CA GLY A 144 -13.85 4.78 -9.83
C GLY A 144 -12.95 3.69 -9.24
N PHE A 145 -11.95 3.24 -10.00
CA PHE A 145 -10.99 2.24 -9.54
C PHE A 145 -9.53 2.71 -9.71
N PRO A 146 -9.14 3.79 -9.02
CA PRO A 146 -7.77 4.29 -9.07
C PRO A 146 -6.81 3.30 -8.41
N ILE A 147 -5.69 3.01 -9.07
CA ILE A 147 -4.63 2.12 -8.57
C ILE A 147 -3.30 2.87 -8.54
N GLY A 148 -2.55 2.75 -7.46
CA GLY A 148 -1.25 3.38 -7.31
C GLY A 148 -0.17 2.78 -8.23
N PRO A 149 0.95 3.51 -8.45
CA PRO A 149 1.97 3.17 -9.45
C PRO A 149 2.77 1.89 -9.14
N ALA A 150 2.69 1.36 -7.93
CA ALA A 150 3.38 0.12 -7.56
C ALA A 150 2.94 -1.09 -8.41
N ILE A 151 1.65 -1.17 -8.76
CA ILE A 151 1.09 -2.27 -9.55
C ILE A 151 1.63 -2.23 -10.99
N PRO A 152 1.48 -1.14 -11.78
CA PRO A 152 2.05 -1.11 -13.14
C PRO A 152 3.57 -1.19 -13.16
N LEU A 153 4.29 -0.74 -12.14
CA LEU A 153 5.74 -0.99 -12.03
C LEU A 153 6.06 -2.49 -11.87
N ALA A 154 5.27 -3.22 -11.07
CA ALA A 154 5.42 -4.67 -10.97
C ALA A 154 5.09 -5.37 -12.30
N MET A 155 4.06 -4.90 -13.02
CA MET A 155 3.71 -5.39 -14.36
C MET A 155 4.84 -5.16 -15.36
N LEU A 156 5.46 -3.99 -15.38
CA LEU A 156 6.59 -3.68 -16.27
C LEU A 156 7.81 -4.56 -15.99
N ARG A 157 8.11 -4.81 -14.72
CA ARG A 157 9.21 -5.73 -14.34
C ARG A 157 8.92 -7.15 -14.80
N HIS A 158 7.67 -7.61 -14.67
CA HIS A 158 7.24 -8.91 -15.17
C HIS A 158 7.39 -8.99 -16.70
N ALA A 159 6.85 -8.01 -17.44
CA ALA A 159 6.95 -7.95 -18.89
C ALA A 159 8.42 -7.93 -19.37
N ALA A 160 9.29 -7.17 -18.72
CA ALA A 160 10.71 -7.14 -19.02
C ALA A 160 11.38 -8.52 -18.81
N ALA A 161 11.05 -9.21 -17.72
CA ALA A 161 11.55 -10.56 -17.45
C ALA A 161 11.04 -11.57 -18.50
N GLN A 162 9.76 -11.48 -18.87
CA GLN A 162 9.16 -12.34 -19.89
C GLN A 162 9.83 -12.13 -21.26
N ILE A 163 10.02 -10.89 -21.68
CA ILE A 163 10.74 -10.55 -22.92
C ILE A 163 12.15 -11.12 -22.91
N ALA A 164 12.85 -11.01 -21.77
CA ALA A 164 14.21 -11.55 -21.64
C ALA A 164 14.26 -13.09 -21.75
N LEU A 165 13.23 -13.79 -21.27
CA LEU A 165 13.14 -15.24 -21.34
C LEU A 165 12.76 -15.75 -22.71
N THR A 166 11.83 -15.06 -23.41
CA THR A 166 11.29 -15.51 -24.70
C THR A 166 12.04 -14.94 -25.92
N GLY A 167 12.82 -13.90 -25.71
CA GLY A 167 13.53 -13.17 -26.77
C GLY A 167 12.63 -12.25 -27.61
N GLY A 168 11.36 -12.06 -27.22
CA GLY A 168 10.40 -11.23 -27.95
C GLY A 168 8.96 -11.51 -27.53
N GLY A 169 8.00 -11.09 -28.36
CA GLY A 169 6.58 -11.32 -28.11
C GLY A 169 5.68 -10.30 -28.80
N ASP A 170 4.41 -10.36 -28.47
CA ASP A 170 3.38 -9.38 -28.87
C ASP A 170 3.03 -8.50 -27.67
N ALA A 171 2.96 -7.19 -27.86
CA ALA A 171 2.70 -6.22 -26.79
C ALA A 171 1.32 -6.42 -26.16
N GLN A 172 0.27 -6.72 -26.96
CA GLN A 172 -1.08 -6.93 -26.46
C GLN A 172 -1.20 -8.23 -25.66
N VAL A 173 -0.48 -9.27 -26.06
CA VAL A 173 -0.41 -10.54 -25.30
C VAL A 173 0.26 -10.29 -23.95
N LEU A 174 1.39 -9.58 -23.93
CA LEU A 174 2.08 -9.22 -22.67
C LEU A 174 1.22 -8.34 -21.77
N VAL A 175 0.51 -7.36 -22.35
CA VAL A 175 -0.43 -6.53 -21.59
C VAL A 175 -1.56 -7.38 -21.01
N SER A 176 -2.16 -8.29 -21.81
CA SER A 176 -3.20 -9.20 -21.34
C SER A 176 -2.75 -10.06 -20.19
N GLU A 177 -1.53 -10.59 -20.27
CA GLU A 177 -0.91 -11.43 -19.24
C GLU A 177 -0.72 -10.63 -17.93
N VAL A 178 -0.07 -9.47 -17.98
CA VAL A 178 0.19 -8.70 -16.77
C VAL A 178 -1.08 -8.12 -16.16
N LEU A 179 -2.08 -7.75 -16.96
CA LEU A 179 -3.39 -7.34 -16.45
C LEU A 179 -4.10 -8.51 -15.75
N SER A 180 -4.06 -9.71 -16.32
CA SER A 180 -4.65 -10.90 -15.72
C SER A 180 -3.99 -11.26 -14.39
N LEU A 181 -2.68 -11.14 -14.29
CA LEU A 181 -1.92 -11.54 -13.11
C LEU A 181 -1.96 -10.49 -11.98
N TYR A 182 -1.97 -9.21 -12.29
CA TYR A 182 -1.77 -8.16 -11.30
C TYR A 182 -3.01 -7.30 -11.06
N LEU A 183 -3.80 -6.98 -12.11
CA LEU A 183 -4.98 -6.13 -11.99
C LEU A 183 -6.22 -6.95 -11.60
N VAL A 184 -6.48 -8.05 -12.31
CA VAL A 184 -7.72 -8.84 -12.13
C VAL A 184 -7.91 -9.31 -10.68
N PRO A 185 -6.88 -9.78 -9.93
CA PRO A 185 -7.02 -10.13 -8.52
C PRO A 185 -7.40 -8.96 -7.60
N GLN A 186 -7.09 -7.72 -7.99
CA GLN A 186 -7.48 -6.52 -7.21
C GLN A 186 -8.99 -6.24 -7.26
N LEU A 187 -9.69 -6.89 -8.20
CA LEU A 187 -11.13 -6.75 -8.42
C LEU A 187 -11.95 -7.78 -7.67
N GLN A 188 -11.35 -8.52 -6.75
CA GLN A 188 -12.03 -9.57 -5.98
C GLN A 188 -13.30 -9.04 -5.30
N GLY A 189 -14.45 -9.69 -5.59
CA GLY A 189 -15.73 -9.32 -4.99
C GLY A 189 -16.30 -7.99 -5.47
N ARG A 190 -15.89 -7.51 -6.67
CA ARG A 190 -16.38 -6.28 -7.29
C ARG A 190 -17.16 -6.53 -8.59
N PRO A 191 -18.31 -7.23 -8.54
CA PRO A 191 -19.14 -7.48 -9.73
C PRO A 191 -19.66 -6.19 -10.40
N ASP A 192 -19.78 -5.10 -9.61
CA ASP A 192 -20.17 -3.77 -10.07
C ASP A 192 -19.18 -3.16 -11.09
N LEU A 193 -17.93 -3.59 -11.08
CA LEU A 193 -16.90 -3.12 -12.00
C LEU A 193 -16.68 -4.02 -13.21
N HIS A 194 -17.21 -5.24 -13.22
CA HIS A 194 -16.92 -6.24 -14.25
C HIS A 194 -17.06 -5.70 -15.68
N THR A 195 -18.26 -5.23 -16.04
CA THR A 195 -18.54 -4.75 -17.41
C THR A 195 -17.73 -3.50 -17.76
N LYS A 196 -17.56 -2.58 -16.79
CA LYS A 196 -16.78 -1.35 -16.99
C LYS A 196 -15.31 -1.66 -17.27
N ILE A 197 -14.73 -2.56 -16.49
CA ILE A 197 -13.33 -3.01 -16.65
C ILE A 197 -13.16 -3.73 -17.99
N LEU A 198 -14.04 -4.66 -18.32
CA LEU A 198 -13.95 -5.39 -19.57
C LEU A 198 -13.99 -4.43 -20.78
N SER A 199 -14.93 -3.50 -20.80
CA SER A 199 -15.02 -2.48 -21.87
C SER A 199 -13.80 -1.58 -21.94
N LEU A 200 -13.22 -1.21 -20.80
CA LEU A 200 -12.02 -0.37 -20.72
C LEU A 200 -10.78 -1.09 -21.23
N LEU A 201 -10.63 -2.37 -20.89
CA LEU A 201 -9.42 -3.14 -21.20
C LEU A 201 -9.43 -3.78 -22.58
N GLN A 202 -10.62 -3.99 -23.17
CA GLN A 202 -10.77 -4.66 -24.47
C GLN A 202 -9.85 -4.13 -25.58
N PRO A 203 -9.62 -2.81 -25.74
CA PRO A 203 -8.70 -2.28 -26.76
C PRO A 203 -7.21 -2.63 -26.52
N HIS A 204 -6.86 -3.02 -25.31
CA HIS A 204 -5.49 -3.31 -24.87
C HIS A 204 -5.19 -4.81 -24.79
N ILE A 205 -6.20 -5.64 -24.92
CA ILE A 205 -6.10 -7.10 -24.83
C ILE A 205 -6.00 -7.67 -26.25
N GLY A 206 -5.09 -8.62 -26.46
CA GLY A 206 -4.98 -9.32 -27.74
C GLY A 206 -6.29 -10.04 -28.13
N ALA A 207 -6.64 -10.00 -29.40
CA ALA A 207 -7.91 -10.56 -29.88
C ALA A 207 -8.09 -12.05 -29.55
N GLY A 208 -7.00 -12.83 -29.49
CA GLY A 208 -7.02 -14.23 -29.07
C GLY A 208 -7.15 -14.46 -27.57
N GLU A 209 -6.95 -13.44 -26.75
CA GLU A 209 -6.93 -13.54 -25.28
C GLU A 209 -8.24 -13.06 -24.63
N THR A 210 -9.15 -12.47 -25.41
CA THR A 210 -10.34 -11.77 -24.88
C THR A 210 -11.24 -12.70 -24.07
N ASP A 211 -11.52 -13.91 -24.56
CA ASP A 211 -12.43 -14.86 -23.88
C ASP A 211 -11.80 -15.39 -22.58
N ALA A 212 -10.52 -15.73 -22.61
CA ALA A 212 -9.79 -16.20 -21.44
C ALA A 212 -9.70 -15.10 -20.37
N PHE A 213 -9.44 -13.85 -20.78
CA PHE A 213 -9.41 -12.70 -19.91
C PHE A 213 -10.77 -12.41 -19.27
N ALA A 214 -11.84 -12.41 -20.08
CA ALA A 214 -13.21 -12.20 -19.61
C ALA A 214 -13.64 -13.28 -18.60
N HIS A 215 -13.31 -14.53 -18.87
CA HIS A 215 -13.56 -15.63 -17.93
C HIS A 215 -12.82 -15.44 -16.61
N ASN A 216 -11.53 -15.14 -16.65
CA ASN A 216 -10.72 -14.88 -15.46
C ASN A 216 -11.29 -13.70 -14.66
N LEU A 217 -11.63 -12.61 -15.33
CA LEU A 217 -12.25 -11.44 -14.72
C LEU A 217 -13.58 -11.78 -14.03
N ALA A 218 -14.44 -12.61 -14.67
CA ALA A 218 -15.72 -13.04 -14.09
C ALA A 218 -15.52 -13.84 -12.79
N VAL A 219 -14.54 -14.74 -12.78
CA VAL A 219 -14.20 -15.54 -11.60
C VAL A 219 -13.80 -14.64 -10.42
N TRP A 220 -12.90 -13.68 -10.64
CA TRP A 220 -12.41 -12.82 -9.57
C TRP A 220 -13.43 -11.79 -9.11
N THR A 221 -14.17 -11.19 -10.00
CA THR A 221 -15.22 -10.23 -9.65
C THR A 221 -16.43 -10.89 -8.99
N GLY A 222 -16.62 -12.20 -9.17
CA GLY A 222 -17.83 -12.89 -8.75
C GLY A 222 -19.03 -12.54 -9.65
N PHE A 223 -18.77 -12.12 -10.89
CA PHE A 223 -19.83 -11.80 -11.86
C PHE A 223 -20.42 -13.09 -12.40
N ALA A 224 -21.70 -13.38 -12.02
CA ALA A 224 -22.43 -14.50 -12.57
C ALA A 224 -22.82 -14.18 -14.02
N GLN A 225 -22.35 -14.98 -14.97
CA GLN A 225 -22.93 -14.96 -16.31
C GLN A 225 -24.35 -15.52 -16.21
N GLN A 226 -25.34 -14.68 -16.47
CA GLN A 226 -26.73 -15.09 -16.63
C GLN A 226 -26.94 -15.71 -17.98
#